data_0fa641c4b62d931664cdf919f9a958b6
#
_entry.id   0fa641c4b62d931664cdf919f9a958b6
#
_cell.length_a   1.000
_cell.length_b   1.000
_cell.length_c   1.000
_cell.angle_alpha   90.00
_cell.angle_beta   90.00
_cell.angle_gamma   90.00
#
_symmetry.space_group_name_H-M   'P 1'
#
loop_
_entity.id
_entity.type
_entity.pdbx_description
1 polymer ?
#
loop_
_entity_poly.entity_id
_entity_poly.type
_entity_poly.pdbx_seq_one_letter_code
_entity_poly.pdbx_strand_id
1 'polypeptide(L)'
;IFDPGKSHIKDLVIKDVVEGKNGEKLLPGLDLVPTTFNLVDLEAEYMGDPKRPAYLVFCEQVAALEPNYDFILFDCPPNILRASQCGVFTSNEIYVPSNPDALSLIGFTLLVDKLQKFHALSGSFRKASMGSPAQVQGLIFNSIRTGVDIEVPKMRMQLRLNQFRAAKKAAPTAKIFSTQVRDAMVVRRSVALGLPVILVGSEGADTTDSVTNDYRKLATELAQHEPAF
;
A
#
# COMPACT_ATOMS: atom_id res chain seq x y z
N ILE A 1 6.98 6.56 -18.23
CA ILE A 1 5.56 6.66 -17.83
C ILE A 1 5.07 8.11 -17.98
N PHE A 2 5.84 9.08 -17.50
CA PHE A 2 5.43 10.49 -17.48
C PHE A 2 5.76 11.27 -18.77
N ASP A 3 6.51 10.67 -19.67
CA ASP A 3 6.89 11.28 -20.95
C ASP A 3 5.98 10.72 -22.06
N PRO A 4 5.03 11.52 -22.60
CA PRO A 4 4.10 11.05 -23.61
C PRO A 4 4.86 10.54 -24.85
N GLY A 5 4.67 9.26 -25.16
CA GLY A 5 5.24 8.62 -26.33
C GLY A 5 6.51 7.80 -26.12
N LYS A 6 7.07 7.75 -24.89
CA LYS A 6 8.29 6.94 -24.64
C LYS A 6 8.04 5.56 -24.06
N SER A 7 7.10 5.39 -23.14
CA SER A 7 6.81 4.07 -22.56
C SER A 7 5.40 4.03 -21.97
N HIS A 8 4.70 2.94 -22.17
CA HIS A 8 3.43 2.69 -21.53
C HIS A 8 3.64 1.75 -20.32
N ILE A 9 2.89 1.95 -19.22
CA ILE A 9 3.05 1.13 -17.99
C ILE A 9 2.92 -0.37 -18.29
N LYS A 10 2.06 -0.77 -19.23
CA LYS A 10 1.90 -2.17 -19.64
C LYS A 10 3.19 -2.81 -20.18
N ASP A 11 4.07 -2.01 -20.79
CA ASP A 11 5.33 -2.47 -21.35
C ASP A 11 6.41 -2.67 -20.27
N LEU A 12 6.15 -2.21 -19.05
CA LEU A 12 7.03 -2.30 -17.90
C LEU A 12 6.65 -3.45 -16.96
N VAL A 13 5.55 -4.15 -17.23
CA VAL A 13 5.07 -5.24 -16.37
C VAL A 13 5.98 -6.46 -16.53
N ILE A 14 6.59 -6.87 -15.43
CA ILE A 14 7.32 -8.14 -15.32
C ILE A 14 6.33 -9.19 -14.84
N LYS A 15 6.07 -10.18 -15.70
CA LYS A 15 5.11 -11.25 -15.42
C LYS A 15 5.71 -12.31 -14.50
N ASP A 16 4.87 -12.83 -13.57
CA ASP A 16 5.22 -13.94 -12.68
C ASP A 16 6.60 -13.73 -12.03
N VAL A 17 6.76 -12.58 -11.38
CA VAL A 17 8.08 -12.04 -10.96
C VAL A 17 8.86 -12.92 -9.98
N VAL A 18 8.21 -13.89 -9.31
CA VAL A 18 8.87 -14.77 -8.34
C VAL A 18 9.23 -16.10 -9.00
N GLU A 19 10.54 -16.28 -9.23
CA GLU A 19 11.09 -17.47 -9.86
C GLU A 19 11.94 -18.28 -8.89
N GLY A 20 11.88 -19.59 -9.03
CA GLY A 20 12.78 -20.51 -8.36
C GLY A 20 14.14 -20.64 -9.08
N LYS A 21 15.03 -21.42 -8.50
CA LYS A 21 16.41 -21.60 -9.02
C LYS A 21 16.47 -22.18 -10.43
N ASN A 22 15.47 -22.94 -10.84
CA ASN A 22 15.40 -23.59 -12.14
C ASN A 22 14.47 -22.84 -13.11
N GLY A 23 14.07 -21.61 -12.78
CA GLY A 23 13.16 -20.80 -13.59
C GLY A 23 11.67 -21.17 -13.44
N GLU A 24 11.33 -22.04 -12.49
CA GLU A 24 9.92 -22.33 -12.17
C GLU A 24 9.23 -21.11 -11.56
N LYS A 25 7.98 -20.86 -11.92
CA LYS A 25 7.16 -19.77 -11.38
C LYS A 25 6.60 -20.17 -10.01
N LEU A 26 7.12 -19.58 -8.94
CA LEU A 26 6.74 -19.92 -7.56
C LEU A 26 5.43 -19.28 -7.12
N LEU A 27 5.08 -18.12 -7.68
CA LEU A 27 3.82 -17.41 -7.45
C LEU A 27 3.23 -16.96 -8.78
N PRO A 28 2.60 -17.87 -9.54
CA PRO A 28 1.94 -17.51 -10.80
C PRO A 28 0.86 -16.45 -10.60
N GLY A 29 0.83 -15.45 -11.50
CA GLY A 29 -0.11 -14.33 -11.42
C GLY A 29 0.36 -13.16 -10.55
N LEU A 30 1.53 -13.25 -9.89
CA LEU A 30 2.14 -12.11 -9.22
C LEU A 30 3.06 -11.37 -10.18
N ASP A 31 2.58 -10.26 -10.71
CA ASP A 31 3.30 -9.39 -11.63
C ASP A 31 3.86 -8.16 -10.90
N LEU A 32 4.88 -7.52 -11.45
CA LEU A 32 5.52 -6.36 -10.86
C LEU A 32 5.77 -5.27 -11.90
N VAL A 33 5.48 -4.03 -11.53
CA VAL A 33 6.03 -2.84 -12.19
C VAL A 33 7.09 -2.26 -11.25
N PRO A 34 8.38 -2.45 -11.53
CA PRO A 34 9.45 -1.97 -10.68
C PRO A 34 9.63 -0.45 -10.79
N THR A 35 10.13 0.15 -9.71
CA THR A 35 10.66 1.51 -9.71
C THR A 35 12.18 1.50 -9.58
N THR A 36 12.83 2.59 -9.97
CA THR A 36 14.28 2.77 -9.86
C THR A 36 14.61 3.92 -8.92
N PHE A 37 15.85 3.97 -8.43
CA PHE A 37 16.36 5.09 -7.61
C PHE A 37 16.25 6.45 -8.32
N ASN A 38 16.28 6.47 -9.64
CA ASN A 38 16.10 7.69 -10.43
C ASN A 38 14.70 8.33 -10.25
N LEU A 39 13.76 7.65 -9.63
CA LEU A 39 12.46 8.23 -9.30
C LEU A 39 12.61 9.42 -8.35
N VAL A 40 13.59 9.40 -7.44
CA VAL A 40 13.88 10.50 -6.50
C VAL A 40 14.34 11.74 -7.26
N ASP A 41 15.20 11.58 -8.26
CA ASP A 41 15.68 12.69 -9.08
C ASP A 41 14.55 13.24 -9.96
N LEU A 42 13.73 12.36 -10.52
CA LEU A 42 12.54 12.74 -11.28
C LEU A 42 11.50 13.49 -10.42
N GLU A 43 11.39 13.20 -9.14
CA GLU A 43 10.52 13.95 -8.22
C GLU A 43 10.96 15.40 -8.06
N ALA A 44 12.27 15.65 -8.08
CA ALA A 44 12.84 16.98 -7.95
C ALA A 44 12.80 17.77 -9.27
N GLU A 45 13.04 17.12 -10.39
CA GLU A 45 13.27 17.76 -11.70
C GLU A 45 12.03 17.81 -12.59
N TYR A 46 11.06 16.89 -12.41
CA TYR A 46 9.89 16.82 -13.28
C TYR A 46 8.92 17.98 -13.05
N MET A 47 8.95 18.96 -13.95
CA MET A 47 8.06 20.12 -13.89
C MET A 47 6.62 19.79 -14.34
N GLY A 48 6.43 18.79 -15.17
CA GLY A 48 5.11 18.34 -15.66
C GLY A 48 4.25 19.42 -16.33
N ASP A 49 3.20 19.01 -17.01
CA ASP A 49 2.17 19.93 -17.47
C ASP A 49 1.17 20.23 -16.33
N PRO A 50 1.01 21.48 -15.88
CA PRO A 50 0.03 21.83 -14.85
C PRO A 50 -1.42 21.45 -15.20
N LYS A 51 -1.75 21.37 -16.50
CA LYS A 51 -3.06 20.93 -16.98
C LYS A 51 -3.21 19.42 -17.02
N ARG A 52 -2.09 18.68 -17.00
CA ARG A 52 -2.06 17.22 -17.04
C ARG A 52 -1.02 16.68 -16.05
N PRO A 53 -1.31 16.76 -14.75
CA PRO A 53 -0.36 16.37 -13.71
C PRO A 53 -0.03 14.86 -13.76
N ALA A 54 1.14 14.49 -13.24
CA ALA A 54 1.67 13.12 -13.29
C ALA A 54 0.69 12.06 -12.76
N TYR A 55 0.00 12.35 -11.66
CA TYR A 55 -0.99 11.43 -11.08
C TYR A 55 -2.18 11.15 -12.00
N LEU A 56 -2.60 12.12 -12.84
CA LEU A 56 -3.66 11.89 -13.82
C LEU A 56 -3.17 10.99 -14.96
N VAL A 57 -1.97 11.27 -15.49
CA VAL A 57 -1.35 10.45 -16.55
C VAL A 57 -1.16 9.02 -16.07
N PHE A 58 -0.66 8.85 -14.83
CA PHE A 58 -0.46 7.54 -14.23
C PHE A 58 -1.78 6.77 -14.07
N CYS A 59 -2.82 7.42 -13.54
CA CYS A 59 -4.14 6.82 -13.40
C CYS A 59 -4.71 6.35 -14.74
N GLU A 60 -4.59 7.17 -15.79
CA GLU A 60 -5.05 6.80 -17.14
C GLU A 60 -4.30 5.60 -17.71
N GLN A 61 -3.02 5.44 -17.39
CA GLN A 61 -2.23 4.28 -17.81
C GLN A 61 -2.57 3.02 -17.01
N VAL A 62 -2.79 3.13 -15.70
CA VAL A 62 -3.16 2.00 -14.83
C VAL A 62 -4.54 1.47 -15.19
N ALA A 63 -5.48 2.33 -15.56
CA ALA A 63 -6.82 1.92 -15.98
C ALA A 63 -6.80 0.90 -17.14
N ALA A 64 -5.77 0.90 -17.97
CA ALA A 64 -5.59 -0.10 -19.03
C ALA A 64 -5.12 -1.47 -18.51
N LEU A 65 -4.64 -1.55 -17.28
CA LEU A 65 -4.24 -2.81 -16.63
C LEU A 65 -5.38 -3.45 -15.81
N GLU A 66 -6.29 -2.63 -15.26
CA GLU A 66 -7.36 -3.07 -14.35
C GLU A 66 -8.11 -4.34 -14.80
N PRO A 67 -8.49 -4.50 -16.10
CA PRO A 67 -9.22 -5.69 -16.52
C PRO A 67 -8.44 -7.01 -16.41
N ASN A 68 -7.13 -6.95 -16.16
CA ASN A 68 -6.25 -8.11 -16.12
C ASN A 68 -5.87 -8.55 -14.71
N TYR A 69 -6.31 -7.82 -13.67
CA TYR A 69 -5.89 -8.05 -12.28
C TYR A 69 -7.06 -7.97 -11.32
N ASP A 70 -7.10 -8.89 -10.36
CA ASP A 70 -8.04 -8.84 -9.25
C ASP A 70 -7.66 -7.73 -8.26
N PHE A 71 -6.36 -7.50 -8.09
CA PHE A 71 -5.80 -6.48 -7.20
C PHE A 71 -4.60 -5.78 -7.84
N ILE A 72 -4.51 -4.47 -7.68
CA ILE A 72 -3.33 -3.66 -7.99
C ILE A 72 -2.88 -2.97 -6.70
N LEU A 73 -1.69 -3.31 -6.22
CA LEU A 73 -1.13 -2.78 -4.98
C LEU A 73 -0.06 -1.73 -5.29
N PHE A 74 -0.18 -0.55 -4.70
CA PHE A 74 0.82 0.51 -4.78
C PHE A 74 1.60 0.57 -3.48
N ASP A 75 2.87 0.13 -3.50
CA ASP A 75 3.79 0.33 -2.38
C ASP A 75 4.26 1.79 -2.38
N CYS A 76 3.73 2.57 -1.45
CA CYS A 76 3.98 4.00 -1.37
C CYS A 76 4.91 4.32 -0.19
N PRO A 77 5.95 5.16 -0.39
CA PRO A 77 6.76 5.65 0.72
C PRO A 77 5.92 6.48 1.71
N PRO A 78 6.34 6.63 2.98
CA PRO A 78 5.59 7.33 4.03
C PRO A 78 5.59 8.86 3.86
N ASN A 79 5.31 9.32 2.66
CA ASN A 79 5.20 10.73 2.30
C ASN A 79 4.11 10.91 1.23
N ILE A 80 3.69 12.16 0.95
CA ILE A 80 2.75 12.48 -0.14
C ILE A 80 3.49 13.36 -1.16
N LEU A 81 4.59 12.83 -1.69
CA LEU A 81 5.30 13.38 -2.83
C LEU A 81 4.73 12.80 -4.13
N ARG A 82 5.28 13.18 -5.28
CA ARG A 82 4.69 12.86 -6.60
C ARG A 82 4.43 11.39 -6.85
N ALA A 83 5.35 10.51 -6.49
CA ALA A 83 5.18 9.07 -6.65
C ALA A 83 3.99 8.55 -5.80
N SER A 84 3.93 8.93 -4.52
CA SER A 84 2.82 8.58 -3.64
C SER A 84 1.50 9.22 -4.09
N GLN A 85 1.53 10.44 -4.64
CA GLN A 85 0.35 11.08 -5.22
C GLN A 85 -0.22 10.28 -6.38
N CYS A 86 0.63 9.68 -7.21
CA CYS A 86 0.20 8.80 -8.30
C CYS A 86 -0.56 7.58 -7.76
N GLY A 87 0.01 6.88 -6.78
CA GLY A 87 -0.64 5.73 -6.15
C GLY A 87 -1.95 6.13 -5.45
N VAL A 88 -1.94 7.17 -4.63
CA VAL A 88 -3.12 7.65 -3.89
C VAL A 88 -4.23 8.10 -4.83
N PHE A 89 -3.91 8.83 -5.91
CA PHE A 89 -4.91 9.31 -6.86
C PHE A 89 -5.58 8.15 -7.62
N THR A 90 -4.82 7.10 -7.91
CA THR A 90 -5.27 5.93 -8.69
C THR A 90 -6.01 4.91 -7.82
N SER A 91 -5.67 4.82 -6.52
CA SER A 91 -6.24 3.83 -5.61
C SER A 91 -7.72 4.06 -5.32
N ASN A 92 -8.42 2.98 -5.00
CA ASN A 92 -9.75 3.00 -4.42
C ASN A 92 -9.68 3.10 -2.89
N GLU A 93 -8.63 2.53 -2.28
CA GLU A 93 -8.48 2.35 -0.84
C GLU A 93 -7.06 2.62 -0.37
N ILE A 94 -6.92 3.04 0.87
CA ILE A 94 -5.63 3.26 1.51
C ILE A 94 -5.58 2.47 2.81
N TYR A 95 -4.59 1.57 2.92
CA TYR A 95 -4.27 0.84 4.14
C TYR A 95 -2.95 1.34 4.69
N VAL A 96 -2.86 1.53 6.01
CA VAL A 96 -1.71 2.15 6.66
C VAL A 96 -1.03 1.14 7.59
N PRO A 97 0.07 0.50 7.15
CA PRO A 97 0.94 -0.25 8.05
C PRO A 97 1.54 0.70 9.10
N SER A 98 1.49 0.32 10.36
CA SER A 98 1.88 1.18 11.47
C SER A 98 2.45 0.38 12.63
N ASN A 99 3.49 0.87 13.27
CA ASN A 99 3.91 0.34 14.56
C ASN A 99 2.99 0.90 15.66
N PRO A 100 2.73 0.14 16.71
CA PRO A 100 1.92 0.61 17.82
C PRO A 100 2.74 1.50 18.78
N ASP A 101 3.15 2.67 18.31
CA ASP A 101 3.95 3.62 19.08
C ASP A 101 3.47 5.08 18.88
N ALA A 102 4.03 5.99 19.68
CA ALA A 102 3.66 7.40 19.65
C ALA A 102 4.07 8.10 18.35
N LEU A 103 5.23 7.73 17.76
CA LEU A 103 5.71 8.33 16.52
C LEU A 103 4.81 7.95 15.35
N SER A 104 4.39 6.68 15.29
CA SER A 104 3.46 6.19 14.29
C SER A 104 2.08 6.88 14.40
N LEU A 105 1.61 7.17 15.61
CA LEU A 105 0.39 7.96 15.80
C LEU A 105 0.50 9.38 15.24
N ILE A 106 1.64 10.04 15.47
CA ILE A 106 1.92 11.36 14.89
C ILE A 106 1.98 11.26 13.37
N GLY A 107 2.74 10.28 12.84
CA GLY A 107 2.88 10.03 11.40
C GLY A 107 1.53 9.78 10.73
N PHE A 108 0.68 8.96 11.33
CA PHE A 108 -0.68 8.70 10.86
C PHE A 108 -1.54 9.99 10.81
N THR A 109 -1.46 10.82 11.85
CA THR A 109 -2.19 12.09 11.88
C THR A 109 -1.74 13.01 10.75
N LEU A 110 -0.44 13.16 10.55
CA LEU A 110 0.13 13.98 9.48
C LEU A 110 -0.21 13.44 8.09
N LEU A 111 -0.20 12.11 7.92
CA LEU A 111 -0.60 11.47 6.67
C LEU A 111 -2.03 11.83 6.29
N VAL A 112 -2.99 11.64 7.22
CA VAL A 112 -4.40 11.94 6.95
C VAL A 112 -4.60 13.42 6.59
N ASP A 113 -3.95 14.34 7.28
CA ASP A 113 -4.06 15.78 6.96
C ASP A 113 -3.44 16.12 5.58
N LYS A 114 -2.33 15.47 5.21
CA LYS A 114 -1.73 15.64 3.88
C LYS A 114 -2.61 15.03 2.77
N LEU A 115 -3.24 13.88 3.02
CA LEU A 115 -4.19 13.27 2.10
C LEU A 115 -5.36 14.22 1.82
N GLN A 116 -5.95 14.84 2.86
CA GLN A 116 -7.04 15.80 2.67
C GLN A 116 -6.61 16.99 1.80
N LYS A 117 -5.41 17.54 2.04
CA LYS A 117 -4.86 18.63 1.20
C LYS A 117 -4.67 18.19 -0.24
N PHE A 118 -4.14 16.99 -0.46
CA PHE A 118 -3.95 16.44 -1.79
C PHE A 118 -5.29 16.21 -2.50
N HIS A 119 -6.29 15.65 -1.83
CA HIS A 119 -7.63 15.46 -2.40
C HIS A 119 -8.28 16.79 -2.80
N ALA A 120 -8.14 17.83 -1.99
CA ALA A 120 -8.65 19.17 -2.33
C ALA A 120 -7.96 19.74 -3.58
N LEU A 121 -6.64 19.55 -3.74
CA LEU A 121 -5.88 20.04 -4.88
C LEU A 121 -6.15 19.23 -6.15
N SER A 122 -6.29 17.91 -6.04
CA SER A 122 -6.43 17.00 -7.18
C SER A 122 -7.88 16.79 -7.63
N GLY A 123 -8.85 17.23 -6.84
CA GLY A 123 -10.26 16.98 -7.08
C GLY A 123 -10.75 17.48 -8.44
N SER A 124 -10.25 18.63 -8.92
CA SER A 124 -10.61 19.20 -10.23
C SER A 124 -10.17 18.34 -11.42
N PHE A 125 -9.21 17.44 -11.22
CA PHE A 125 -8.72 16.53 -12.26
C PHE A 125 -9.43 15.18 -12.25
N ARG A 126 -10.23 14.87 -11.20
CA ARG A 126 -10.93 13.59 -11.08
C ARG A 126 -12.20 13.58 -11.91
N LYS A 127 -12.26 12.67 -12.87
CA LYS A 127 -13.45 12.43 -13.72
C LYS A 127 -14.46 11.56 -12.94
N ALA A 128 -15.74 11.66 -13.27
CA ALA A 128 -16.79 10.83 -12.67
C ALA A 128 -16.51 9.32 -12.79
N SER A 129 -15.90 8.90 -13.90
CA SER A 129 -15.51 7.50 -14.13
C SER A 129 -14.39 6.99 -13.22
N MET A 130 -13.67 7.86 -12.52
CA MET A 130 -12.60 7.50 -11.60
C MET A 130 -13.09 7.25 -10.16
N GLY A 131 -14.38 7.38 -9.92
CA GLY A 131 -14.96 7.22 -8.58
C GLY A 131 -14.55 8.30 -7.57
N SER A 132 -14.83 8.06 -6.32
CA SER A 132 -14.45 8.95 -5.21
C SER A 132 -12.95 8.87 -4.91
N PRO A 133 -12.32 9.92 -4.32
CA PRO A 133 -10.95 9.84 -3.84
C PRO A 133 -10.78 8.72 -2.81
N ALA A 134 -9.66 8.01 -2.91
CA ALA A 134 -9.33 6.95 -1.97
C ALA A 134 -9.27 7.45 -0.53
N GLN A 135 -9.89 6.74 0.40
CA GLN A 135 -9.87 7.07 1.82
C GLN A 135 -9.11 6.01 2.61
N VAL A 136 -8.63 6.40 3.77
CA VAL A 136 -8.03 5.44 4.72
C VAL A 136 -9.13 4.47 5.17
N GLN A 137 -8.95 3.20 4.85
CA GLN A 137 -9.84 2.09 5.23
C GLN A 137 -9.39 1.38 6.50
N GLY A 138 -8.11 1.49 6.83
CA GLY A 138 -7.65 0.85 8.06
C GLY A 138 -6.18 1.02 8.38
N LEU A 139 -5.87 0.67 9.64
CA LEU A 139 -4.52 0.56 10.17
C LEU A 139 -4.19 -0.92 10.39
N ILE A 140 -2.99 -1.31 10.00
CA ILE A 140 -2.47 -2.66 10.17
C ILE A 140 -1.25 -2.57 11.09
N PHE A 141 -1.33 -3.16 12.28
CA PHE A 141 -0.18 -3.21 13.15
C PHE A 141 0.87 -4.19 12.64
N ASN A 142 2.08 -3.66 12.45
CA ASN A 142 3.22 -4.40 11.91
C ASN A 142 4.41 -4.36 12.86
N SER A 143 5.33 -5.30 12.69
CA SER A 143 6.58 -5.42 13.46
C SER A 143 6.35 -5.52 14.98
N ILE A 144 5.32 -6.25 15.38
CA ILE A 144 4.99 -6.46 16.79
C ILE A 144 6.01 -7.38 17.44
N ARG A 145 6.71 -6.88 18.44
CA ARG A 145 7.69 -7.66 19.20
C ARG A 145 6.99 -8.46 20.31
N THR A 146 7.40 -9.71 20.46
CA THR A 146 6.90 -10.57 21.53
C THR A 146 7.17 -9.96 22.91
N GLY A 147 6.16 -9.98 23.79
CA GLY A 147 6.26 -9.45 25.16
C GLY A 147 6.10 -7.94 25.28
N VAL A 148 5.84 -7.22 24.20
CA VAL A 148 5.51 -5.78 24.25
C VAL A 148 4.01 -5.60 24.39
N ASP A 149 3.60 -4.86 25.43
CA ASP A 149 2.20 -4.46 25.61
C ASP A 149 1.86 -3.32 24.62
N ILE A 150 0.89 -3.56 23.77
CA ILE A 150 0.44 -2.61 22.75
C ILE A 150 -0.96 -2.05 23.00
N GLU A 151 -1.60 -2.40 24.12
CA GLU A 151 -3.00 -2.02 24.35
C GLU A 151 -3.18 -0.51 24.47
N VAL A 152 -2.29 0.20 25.16
CA VAL A 152 -2.35 1.67 25.28
C VAL A 152 -2.11 2.36 23.94
N PRO A 153 -1.05 2.04 23.16
CA PRO A 153 -0.89 2.55 21.80
C PRO A 153 -2.11 2.25 20.90
N LYS A 154 -2.61 1.02 20.94
CA LYS A 154 -3.78 0.61 20.16
C LYS A 154 -5.02 1.43 20.50
N MET A 155 -5.30 1.62 21.77
CA MET A 155 -6.40 2.48 22.22
C MET A 155 -6.27 3.92 21.71
N ARG A 156 -5.08 4.51 21.77
CA ARG A 156 -4.81 5.87 21.26
C ARG A 156 -5.03 5.97 19.75
N MET A 157 -4.55 4.98 18.99
CA MET A 157 -4.77 4.88 17.55
C MET A 157 -6.27 4.76 17.22
N GLN A 158 -7.00 3.92 17.97
CA GLN A 158 -8.45 3.74 17.81
C GLN A 158 -9.21 5.05 18.05
N LEU A 159 -8.87 5.78 19.12
CA LEU A 159 -9.47 7.09 19.40
C LEU A 159 -9.22 8.07 18.26
N ARG A 160 -7.99 8.13 17.74
CA ARG A 160 -7.64 9.00 16.62
C ARG A 160 -8.38 8.61 15.35
N LEU A 161 -8.47 7.33 15.03
CA LEU A 161 -9.21 6.83 13.87
C LEU A 161 -10.70 7.19 13.98
N ASN A 162 -11.30 7.05 15.16
CA ASN A 162 -12.69 7.44 15.39
C ASN A 162 -12.92 8.95 15.17
N GLN A 163 -11.97 9.80 15.60
CA GLN A 163 -12.02 11.24 15.31
C GLN A 163 -11.97 11.52 13.81
N PHE A 164 -11.12 10.82 13.05
CA PHE A 164 -11.05 10.97 11.60
C PHE A 164 -12.30 10.47 10.89
N ARG A 165 -12.91 9.38 11.33
CA ARG A 165 -14.21 8.91 10.83
C ARG A 165 -15.29 9.95 11.06
N ALA A 166 -15.42 10.48 12.29
CA ALA A 166 -16.39 11.52 12.63
C ALA A 166 -16.17 12.80 11.82
N ALA A 167 -14.92 13.16 11.53
CA ALA A 167 -14.56 14.30 10.69
C ALA A 167 -14.62 14.01 9.18
N LYS A 168 -15.05 12.81 8.74
CA LYS A 168 -15.09 12.36 7.35
C LYS A 168 -13.71 12.41 6.66
N LYS A 169 -12.64 12.28 7.41
CA LYS A 169 -11.24 12.22 6.92
C LYS A 169 -10.74 10.79 6.70
N ALA A 170 -11.48 9.80 7.12
CA ALA A 170 -11.28 8.39 6.86
C ALA A 170 -12.62 7.75 6.50
N ALA A 171 -12.60 6.57 5.90
CA ALA A 171 -13.81 5.86 5.53
C ALA A 171 -14.70 5.58 6.76
N PRO A 172 -16.03 5.58 6.63
CA PRO A 172 -16.93 5.23 7.74
C PRO A 172 -16.67 3.84 8.32
N THR A 173 -16.24 2.91 7.47
CA THR A 173 -15.88 1.52 7.80
C THR A 173 -14.44 1.36 8.28
N ALA A 174 -13.64 2.44 8.28
CA ALA A 174 -12.23 2.36 8.65
C ALA A 174 -12.04 1.75 10.04
N LYS A 175 -11.12 0.78 10.16
CA LYS A 175 -10.86 0.02 11.38
C LYS A 175 -9.37 -0.19 11.63
N ILE A 176 -9.01 -0.57 12.85
CA ILE A 176 -7.75 -1.25 13.10
C ILE A 176 -7.97 -2.73 12.82
N PHE A 177 -7.17 -3.32 11.94
CA PHE A 177 -7.27 -4.74 11.61
C PHE A 177 -6.96 -5.59 12.83
N SER A 178 -7.67 -6.70 12.96
CA SER A 178 -7.51 -7.61 14.11
C SER A 178 -6.19 -8.37 14.02
N THR A 179 -5.78 -8.67 12.78
CA THR A 179 -4.52 -9.34 12.50
C THR A 179 -3.35 -8.38 12.69
N GLN A 180 -2.39 -8.83 13.48
CA GLN A 180 -1.13 -8.13 13.74
C GLN A 180 0.01 -8.95 13.16
N VAL A 181 0.94 -8.27 12.48
CA VAL A 181 2.11 -8.93 11.90
C VAL A 181 3.29 -8.82 12.85
N ARG A 182 3.83 -9.97 13.28
CA ARG A 182 4.95 -10.06 14.22
C ARG A 182 6.27 -9.65 13.58
N ASP A 183 7.19 -9.07 14.38
CA ASP A 183 8.61 -8.97 14.02
C ASP A 183 9.25 -10.36 14.16
N ALA A 184 9.73 -10.92 13.05
CA ALA A 184 10.31 -12.26 13.03
C ALA A 184 11.55 -12.33 12.13
N MET A 185 12.51 -13.15 12.52
CA MET A 185 13.78 -13.36 11.77
C MET A 185 13.54 -13.84 10.34
N VAL A 186 12.48 -14.62 10.11
CA VAL A 186 12.16 -15.13 8.77
C VAL A 186 11.81 -14.01 7.79
N VAL A 187 11.24 -12.88 8.25
CA VAL A 187 10.97 -11.70 7.42
C VAL A 187 12.29 -11.09 6.92
N ARG A 188 13.28 -10.96 7.81
CA ARG A 188 14.62 -10.46 7.43
C ARG A 188 15.33 -11.42 6.49
N ARG A 189 15.20 -12.73 6.72
CA ARG A 189 15.72 -13.77 5.84
C ARG A 189 15.08 -13.73 4.46
N SER A 190 13.76 -13.53 4.38
CA SER A 190 13.05 -13.42 3.10
C SER A 190 13.55 -12.26 2.25
N VAL A 191 13.79 -11.11 2.86
CA VAL A 191 14.38 -9.93 2.19
C VAL A 191 15.80 -10.26 1.68
N ALA A 192 16.64 -10.90 2.49
CA ALA A 192 17.99 -11.28 2.08
C ALA A 192 18.02 -12.30 0.92
N LEU A 193 16.99 -13.14 0.82
CA LEU A 193 16.85 -14.13 -0.25
C LEU A 193 16.12 -13.58 -1.49
N GLY A 194 15.54 -12.38 -1.40
CA GLY A 194 14.69 -11.85 -2.47
C GLY A 194 13.42 -12.67 -2.71
N LEU A 195 12.93 -13.38 -1.69
CA LEU A 195 11.75 -14.24 -1.78
C LEU A 195 10.66 -13.76 -0.82
N PRO A 196 9.38 -13.87 -1.19
CA PRO A 196 8.27 -13.62 -0.28
C PRO A 196 8.33 -14.53 0.96
N VAL A 197 7.97 -13.98 2.13
CA VAL A 197 8.03 -14.69 3.41
C VAL A 197 7.25 -16.01 3.41
N ILE A 198 6.16 -16.08 2.66
CA ILE A 198 5.32 -17.28 2.52
C ILE A 198 6.05 -18.46 1.86
N LEU A 199 7.11 -18.20 1.10
CA LEU A 199 7.94 -19.24 0.47
C LEU A 199 9.14 -19.63 1.33
N VAL A 200 9.59 -18.76 2.24
CA VAL A 200 10.75 -19.03 3.10
C VAL A 200 10.37 -19.75 4.39
N GLY A 201 9.16 -19.52 4.89
CA GLY A 201 8.68 -20.09 6.15
C GLY A 201 8.19 -21.55 6.08
N SER A 202 8.19 -22.18 4.89
CA SER A 202 7.65 -23.53 4.69
C SER A 202 8.61 -24.66 5.05
N GLU A 203 9.89 -24.39 5.27
CA GLU A 203 10.87 -25.41 5.66
C GLU A 203 10.95 -25.55 7.18
N GLY A 204 10.15 -26.47 7.76
CA GLY A 204 10.42 -27.08 9.05
C GLY A 204 9.90 -26.38 10.32
N ALA A 205 9.06 -25.36 10.22
CA ALA A 205 8.41 -24.74 11.39
C ALA A 205 6.92 -25.13 11.46
N ASP A 206 6.47 -25.43 12.67
CA ASP A 206 5.06 -25.63 12.97
C ASP A 206 4.23 -24.42 12.43
N THR A 207 3.43 -24.66 11.41
CA THR A 207 2.88 -23.63 10.53
C THR A 207 1.79 -22.78 11.15
N THR A 208 1.29 -23.16 12.33
CA THR A 208 0.14 -22.51 12.98
C THR A 208 0.47 -21.20 13.68
N ASP A 209 1.71 -21.01 14.11
CA ASP A 209 2.14 -19.84 14.92
C ASP A 209 3.22 -18.99 14.23
N SER A 210 3.42 -19.17 12.92
CA SER A 210 4.44 -18.47 12.16
C SER A 210 3.96 -17.09 11.68
N VAL A 211 4.89 -16.16 11.45
CA VAL A 211 4.59 -14.86 10.81
C VAL A 211 3.98 -15.05 9.42
N THR A 212 4.26 -16.15 8.74
CA THR A 212 3.61 -16.54 7.46
C THR A 212 2.10 -16.66 7.63
N ASN A 213 1.66 -17.20 8.77
CA ASN A 213 0.24 -17.29 9.10
C ASN A 213 -0.38 -15.92 9.40
N ASP A 214 0.40 -15.00 10.00
CA ASP A 214 -0.06 -13.62 10.19
C ASP A 214 -0.36 -12.95 8.85
N TYR A 215 0.54 -13.08 7.86
CA TYR A 215 0.29 -12.56 6.51
C TYR A 215 -0.90 -13.20 5.81
N ARG A 216 -1.10 -14.52 5.96
CA ARG A 216 -2.28 -15.21 5.39
C ARG A 216 -3.57 -14.73 6.04
N LYS A 217 -3.60 -14.61 7.36
CA LYS A 217 -4.77 -14.07 8.09
C LYS A 217 -5.06 -12.63 7.68
N LEU A 218 -4.01 -11.80 7.56
CA LEU A 218 -4.15 -10.42 7.12
C LEU A 218 -4.72 -10.35 5.69
N ALA A 219 -4.21 -11.17 4.77
CA ALA A 219 -4.74 -11.23 3.41
C ALA A 219 -6.21 -11.62 3.37
N THR A 220 -6.61 -12.62 4.19
CA THR A 220 -8.01 -13.02 4.32
C THR A 220 -8.87 -11.89 4.90
N GLU A 221 -8.39 -11.21 5.93
CA GLU A 221 -9.11 -10.09 6.56
C GLU A 221 -9.25 -8.89 5.63
N LEU A 222 -8.23 -8.62 4.80
CA LEU A 222 -8.28 -7.57 3.77
C LEU A 222 -9.26 -7.92 2.65
N ALA A 223 -9.24 -9.16 2.15
CA ALA A 223 -10.14 -9.61 1.10
C ALA A 223 -11.63 -9.64 1.53
N GLN A 224 -11.89 -9.77 2.82
CA GLN A 224 -13.25 -9.73 3.41
C GLN A 224 -13.68 -8.32 3.81
N HIS A 225 -12.79 -7.35 3.76
CA HIS A 225 -13.12 -5.98 4.11
C HIS A 225 -13.89 -5.35 2.95
N GLU A 226 -15.19 -5.14 3.17
CA GLU A 226 -16.03 -4.43 2.20
C GLU A 226 -15.77 -2.93 2.32
N PRO A 227 -15.30 -2.28 1.25
CA PRO A 227 -15.14 -0.84 1.22
C PRO A 227 -16.53 -0.16 1.29
N ALA A 228 -16.59 0.98 1.96
CA ALA A 228 -17.77 1.83 1.87
C ALA A 228 -17.77 2.55 0.51
N PHE A 229 -18.59 2.09 -0.41
CA PHE A 229 -18.89 2.77 -1.66
C PHE A 229 -19.87 3.91 -1.45
#